data_8566eb29e3d1d2c8f3f8db61b11dbff5
#
_entry.id   8566eb29e3d1d2c8f3f8db61b11dbff5
#
_cell.length_a   1.000
_cell.length_b   1.000
_cell.length_c   1.000
_cell.angle_alpha   90.00
_cell.angle_beta   90.00
_cell.angle_gamma   90.00
#
_symmetry.space_group_name_H-M   'P 1'
#
loop_
_entity.id
_entity.type
_entity.pdbx_description
1 polymer ?
#
loop_
_entity_poly.entity_id
_entity_poly.type
_entity_poly.pdbx_seq_one_letter_code
_entity_poly.pdbx_strand_id
1 'polypeptide(L)' 'MASVLNLSAQKIEVGSYTFKDGSVYTGSLYNGKPNGTGRTVFKNGDSYEGDYVKGKRDGSGIYNYANGERYDGQWYQNQ' A
#
# COMPACT_ATOMS: atom_id res chain seq x y z
N MET A 1 1.01 -27.27 -17.31
CA MET A 1 0.32 -26.13 -17.90
C MET A 1 -0.74 -25.55 -17.00
N ALA A 2 -1.41 -26.38 -16.26
CA ALA A 2 -2.46 -25.89 -15.36
C ALA A 2 -1.94 -24.88 -14.37
N SER A 3 -0.70 -25.03 -13.92
CA SER A 3 -0.12 -24.10 -12.96
C SER A 3 0.00 -22.69 -13.52
N VAL A 4 0.19 -22.59 -14.82
CA VAL A 4 0.30 -21.28 -15.45
C VAL A 4 -1.02 -20.55 -15.35
N LEU A 5 -2.11 -21.25 -15.52
CA LEU A 5 -3.43 -20.65 -15.42
C LEU A 5 -3.70 -20.15 -14.01
N ASN A 6 -3.26 -20.91 -13.01
CA ASN A 6 -3.43 -20.49 -11.63
C ASN A 6 -2.67 -19.22 -11.33
N LEU A 7 -1.49 -19.10 -11.89
CA LEU A 7 -0.72 -17.87 -11.69
C LEU A 7 -1.41 -16.66 -12.28
N SER A 8 -2.04 -16.84 -13.43
CA SER A 8 -2.71 -15.70 -14.05
C SER A 8 -3.94 -15.27 -13.25
N ALA A 9 -4.50 -16.16 -12.43
CA ALA A 9 -5.64 -15.79 -11.62
C ALA A 9 -5.25 -14.96 -10.40
N GLN A 10 -3.99 -14.98 -10.01
CA GLN A 10 -3.49 -14.23 -8.86
C GLN A 10 -2.47 -13.22 -9.35
N LYS A 11 -2.94 -12.05 -9.66
CA LYS A 11 -2.08 -11.00 -10.21
C LYS A 11 -1.37 -10.29 -9.08
N ILE A 12 -0.18 -10.78 -8.73
CA ILE A 12 0.69 -10.14 -7.75
C ILE A 12 1.79 -9.44 -8.52
N GLU A 13 1.89 -8.15 -8.34
CA GLU A 13 2.85 -7.32 -9.06
C GLU A 13 3.48 -6.31 -8.13
N VAL A 14 4.53 -5.67 -8.59
CA VAL A 14 5.12 -4.50 -7.94
C VAL A 14 4.91 -3.33 -8.90
N GLY A 15 4.35 -2.24 -8.39
CA GLY A 15 4.09 -1.09 -9.24
C GLY A 15 3.56 0.08 -8.44
N SER A 16 2.88 0.99 -9.12
CA SER A 16 2.33 2.16 -8.46
C SER A 16 0.82 2.24 -8.66
N TYR A 17 0.18 2.95 -7.75
CA TYR A 17 -1.27 3.12 -7.73
C TYR A 17 -1.57 4.52 -7.21
N THR A 18 -2.43 5.25 -7.91
CA THR A 18 -2.84 6.58 -7.49
C THR A 18 -4.23 6.51 -6.89
N PHE A 19 -4.34 6.93 -5.63
CA PHE A 19 -5.63 6.98 -4.95
C PHE A 19 -6.45 8.15 -5.47
N LYS A 20 -7.74 8.14 -5.16
CA LYS A 20 -8.65 9.21 -5.57
C LYS A 20 -8.21 10.59 -5.11
N ASP A 21 -7.62 10.67 -3.92
CA ASP A 21 -7.18 11.93 -3.36
C ASP A 21 -5.86 12.42 -3.95
N GLY A 22 -5.28 11.66 -4.88
CA GLY A 22 -4.04 12.02 -5.53
C GLY A 22 -2.80 11.49 -4.85
N SER A 23 -2.93 10.79 -3.73
CA SER A 23 -1.76 10.13 -3.14
C SER A 23 -1.26 9.02 -4.04
N VAL A 24 0.03 8.74 -3.98
CA VAL A 24 0.66 7.75 -4.86
C VAL A 24 1.30 6.67 -4.01
N TYR A 25 0.89 5.44 -4.28
CA TYR A 25 1.43 4.25 -3.63
C TYR A 25 2.44 3.60 -4.57
N THR A 26 3.53 3.08 -4.01
CA THR A 26 4.50 2.28 -4.73
C THR A 26 4.81 1.05 -3.89
N GLY A 27 4.68 -0.12 -4.48
CA GLY A 27 4.97 -1.36 -3.78
C GLY A 27 4.18 -2.51 -4.34
N SER A 28 3.87 -3.46 -3.48
CA SER A 28 3.20 -4.68 -3.87
C SER A 28 1.72 -4.43 -4.18
N LEU A 29 1.26 -4.99 -5.27
CA LEU A 29 -0.13 -4.87 -5.72
C LEU A 29 -0.73 -6.25 -5.88
N TYR A 30 -2.01 -6.37 -5.58
CA TYR A 30 -2.77 -7.58 -5.87
C TYR A 30 -3.98 -7.17 -6.67
N ASN A 31 -4.10 -7.73 -7.87
CA ASN A 31 -5.15 -7.36 -8.82
C ASN A 31 -5.21 -5.85 -9.03
N GLY A 32 -4.03 -5.21 -9.09
CA GLY A 32 -3.92 -3.80 -9.38
C GLY A 32 -4.13 -2.86 -8.21
N LYS A 33 -4.30 -3.38 -7.00
CA LYS A 33 -4.53 -2.55 -5.82
C LYS A 33 -3.46 -2.77 -4.77
N PRO A 34 -3.17 -1.75 -3.94
CA PRO A 34 -2.19 -1.90 -2.87
C PRO A 34 -2.52 -3.07 -1.97
N ASN A 35 -1.58 -3.98 -1.82
CA ASN A 35 -1.73 -5.15 -0.98
C ASN A 35 -0.34 -5.72 -0.72
N GLY A 36 -0.02 -5.99 0.55
CA GLY A 36 1.32 -6.37 0.94
C GLY A 36 2.07 -5.16 1.46
N THR A 37 3.34 -5.05 1.17
CA THR A 37 4.17 -3.97 1.70
C THR A 37 4.38 -2.89 0.64
N GLY A 38 4.26 -1.63 1.05
CA GLY A 38 4.50 -0.53 0.13
C GLY A 38 4.61 0.80 0.83
N ARG A 39 4.73 1.85 0.02
CA ARG A 39 4.92 3.21 0.51
C ARG A 39 3.97 4.15 -0.23
N THR A 40 3.32 5.02 0.53
CA THR A 40 2.42 6.02 -0.05
C THR A 40 2.93 7.40 0.29
N VAL A 41 2.92 8.28 -0.70
CA VAL A 41 3.20 9.70 -0.50
C VAL A 41 1.90 10.46 -0.70
N PHE A 42 1.51 11.20 0.32
CA PHE A 42 0.26 11.96 0.31
C PHE A 42 0.52 13.37 -0.21
N LYS A 43 -0.53 14.00 -0.71
CA LYS A 43 -0.39 15.34 -1.29
C LYS A 43 0.05 16.38 -0.29
N ASN A 44 -0.29 16.21 0.97
CA ASN A 44 0.09 17.16 2.01
C ASN A 44 1.52 17.00 2.51
N GLY A 45 2.27 16.05 1.93
CA GLY A 45 3.66 15.82 2.32
C GLY A 45 3.85 14.71 3.34
N ASP A 46 2.76 14.14 3.85
CA ASP A 46 2.87 12.95 4.72
C ASP A 46 3.29 11.74 3.89
N SER A 47 3.78 10.71 4.55
CA SER A 47 4.03 9.43 3.88
C SER A 47 3.74 8.28 4.83
N TYR A 48 3.47 7.13 4.25
CA TYR A 48 3.24 5.91 5.01
C TYR A 48 4.06 4.80 4.37
N GLU A 49 4.67 3.98 5.22
CA GLU A 49 5.45 2.84 4.75
C GLU A 49 5.08 1.64 5.61
N GLY A 50 4.53 0.60 4.99
CA GLY A 50 4.11 -0.57 5.74
C GLY A 50 3.12 -1.41 4.99
N ASP A 51 2.27 -2.10 5.75
CA ASP A 51 1.38 -3.12 5.21
C ASP A 51 0.08 -2.51 4.70
N TYR A 52 -0.41 -3.10 3.61
CA TYR A 52 -1.70 -2.76 3.00
C TYR A 52 -2.50 -4.03 2.79
N VAL A 53 -3.81 -3.93 2.98
CA VAL A 53 -4.75 -4.99 2.62
C VAL A 53 -5.89 -4.35 1.86
N LYS A 54 -6.09 -4.80 0.62
CA LYS A 54 -7.19 -4.34 -0.23
C LYS A 54 -7.28 -2.82 -0.32
N GLY A 55 -6.13 -2.17 -0.48
CA GLY A 55 -6.06 -0.73 -0.67
C GLY A 55 -6.06 0.09 0.60
N LYS A 56 -6.02 -0.54 1.77
CA LYS A 56 -6.06 0.17 3.04
C LYS A 56 -4.86 -0.20 3.90
N ARG A 57 -4.41 0.75 4.70
CA ARG A 57 -3.33 0.48 5.66
C ARG A 57 -3.87 -0.49 6.69
N ASP A 58 -3.15 -1.58 6.88
CA ASP A 58 -3.62 -2.65 7.75
C ASP A 58 -2.41 -3.49 8.13
N GLY A 59 -2.17 -3.64 9.43
CA GLY A 59 -1.00 -4.34 9.94
C GLY A 59 0.01 -3.37 10.51
N SER A 60 1.29 -3.61 10.26
CA SER A 60 2.36 -2.78 10.80
C SER A 60 2.73 -1.70 9.80
N GLY A 61 2.96 -0.49 10.28
CA GLY A 61 3.41 0.56 9.39
C GLY A 61 3.83 1.81 10.12
N ILE A 62 4.58 2.64 9.41
CA ILE A 62 5.12 3.89 9.92
C ILE A 62 4.51 5.03 9.12
N TYR A 63 3.86 5.95 9.81
CA TYR A 63 3.28 7.14 9.21
C TYR A 63 4.16 8.32 9.57
N ASN A 64 4.69 9.01 8.57
CA ASN A 64 5.53 10.18 8.76
C ASN A 64 4.72 11.41 8.39
N TYR A 65 4.51 12.28 9.36
CA TYR A 65 3.80 13.52 9.12
C TYR A 65 4.73 14.55 8.48
N ALA A 66 4.15 15.42 7.69
CA ALA A 66 4.93 16.45 6.99
C ALA A 66 5.68 17.36 7.96
N ASN A 67 5.19 17.51 9.19
CA ASN A 67 5.84 18.34 10.20
C ASN A 67 6.98 17.64 10.93
N GLY A 68 7.31 16.40 10.53
CA GLY A 68 8.40 15.66 11.13
C GLY A 68 7.99 14.67 12.22
N GLU A 69 6.74 14.71 12.65
CA GLU A 69 6.25 13.73 13.61
C GLU A 69 6.05 12.37 12.95
N ARG A 70 5.91 11.35 13.77
CA ARG A 70 5.91 10.00 13.24
C ARG A 70 5.11 9.09 14.17
N TYR A 71 4.30 8.22 13.55
CA TYR A 71 3.60 7.15 14.26
C TYR A 71 4.12 5.82 13.73
N ASP A 72 4.57 4.96 14.63
CA ASP A 72 5.10 3.65 14.28
C ASP A 72 4.29 2.63 15.06
N GLY A 73 3.44 1.89 14.38
CA GLY A 73 2.58 0.96 15.10
C GLY A 73 1.63 0.20 14.21
N GLN A 74 0.51 -0.16 14.80
CA GLN A 74 -0.47 -1.01 14.13
C GLN A 74 -1.58 -0.20 13.52
N TRP A 75 -2.08 -0.71 12.41
CA TRP A 75 -3.13 -0.07 11.63
C TRP A 75 -4.26 -1.07 11.39
N TYR A 76 -5.46 -0.57 11.27
CA TYR A 76 -6.60 -1.39 10.93
C TYR A 76 -7.50 -0.57 10.02
N GLN A 77 -7.58 -0.97 8.75
CA GLN A 77 -8.43 -0.35 7.74
C GLN A 77 -8.26 1.18 7.71
N ASN A 78 -6.99 1.64 7.57
CA ASN A 78 -6.61 3.05 7.52
C ASN A 78 -6.67 3.78 8.86
N GLN A 79 -6.87 3.06 9.94
CA GLN A 79 -6.95 3.72 11.26
C GLN A 79 -5.76 3.36 12.15
#